data_08b7922e0ee7659f58ea66162d1931a4
#
_entry.id   08b7922e0ee7659f58ea66162d1931a4
#
_cell.length_a   1.000
_cell.length_b   1.000
_cell.length_c   1.000
_cell.angle_alpha   90.00
_cell.angle_beta   90.00
_cell.angle_gamma   90.00
#
_symmetry.space_group_name_H-M   'P 1'
#
loop_
_entity.id
_entity.type
_entity.pdbx_description
1 polymer ?
#
loop_
_entity_poly.entity_id
_entity_poly.type
_entity_poly.pdbx_seq_one_letter_code
_entity_poly.pdbx_strand_id
1 'polypeptide(L)'
;MFYAVRLELELPFASSLKVKRQTLRSLKDRLRRKNVSVVEAGHQDLWQRATIELALAAQSRRAAEEKREELRRVLLNYEELAIIEWREEFVKL
;
A
#
# COMPACT_ATOMS: atom_id res chain seq x y z
N MET A 1 -13.10 8.26 12.25
CA MET A 1 -13.10 7.77 10.86
C MET A 1 -11.89 6.92 10.61
N PHE A 2 -12.10 5.70 10.17
CA PHE A 2 -11.01 4.80 9.78
C PHE A 2 -11.03 4.64 8.27
N TYR A 3 -9.84 4.54 7.68
CA TYR A 3 -9.67 4.25 6.27
C TYR A 3 -8.87 2.98 6.13
N ALA A 4 -9.40 2.02 5.37
CA ALA A 4 -8.73 0.76 5.10
C ALA A 4 -8.66 0.57 3.60
N VAL A 5 -7.53 0.06 3.11
CA VAL A 5 -7.36 -0.23 1.70
C VAL A 5 -6.57 -1.52 1.50
N ARG A 6 -7.01 -2.30 0.52
CA ARG A 6 -6.30 -3.48 0.06
C ARG A 6 -5.83 -3.23 -1.36
N LEU A 7 -4.53 -3.39 -1.56
CA LEU A 7 -3.87 -3.16 -2.84
C LEU A 7 -3.38 -4.48 -3.43
N GLU A 8 -3.73 -4.74 -4.67
CA GLU A 8 -3.06 -5.75 -5.46
C GLU A 8 -2.01 -5.05 -6.31
N LEU A 9 -0.76 -5.47 -6.17
CA LEU A 9 0.38 -4.86 -6.84
C LEU A 9 1.06 -5.85 -7.77
N GLU A 10 1.58 -5.33 -8.87
CA GLU A 10 2.46 -6.05 -9.76
C GLU A 10 3.86 -5.43 -9.68
N LEU A 11 4.88 -6.29 -9.61
CA LEU A 11 6.28 -5.90 -9.64
C LEU A 11 6.93 -6.53 -10.88
N PRO A 12 6.71 -5.96 -12.08
CA PRO A 12 7.08 -6.65 -13.33
C PRO A 12 8.58 -6.87 -13.51
N PHE A 13 9.41 -6.08 -12.81
CA PHE A 13 10.85 -6.18 -12.92
C PHE A 13 11.49 -6.98 -11.79
N ALA A 14 10.72 -7.52 -10.86
CA ALA A 14 11.26 -8.31 -9.77
C ALA A 14 11.76 -9.65 -10.33
N SER A 15 13.04 -9.94 -10.14
CA SER A 15 13.71 -11.14 -10.65
C SER A 15 13.90 -12.21 -9.57
N SER A 16 13.51 -11.91 -8.34
CA SER A 16 13.66 -12.83 -7.20
C SER A 16 12.82 -12.35 -6.03
N LEU A 17 12.60 -13.20 -5.04
CA LEU A 17 11.97 -12.81 -3.78
C LEU A 17 12.80 -11.76 -3.04
N LYS A 18 14.13 -11.79 -3.17
CA LYS A 18 15.00 -10.81 -2.54
C LYS A 18 14.74 -9.41 -3.09
N VAL A 19 14.67 -9.27 -4.41
CA VAL A 19 14.38 -7.99 -5.07
C VAL A 19 12.98 -7.48 -4.66
N LYS A 20 11.99 -8.36 -4.69
CA LYS A 20 10.63 -8.03 -4.26
C LYS A 20 10.62 -7.51 -2.82
N ARG A 21 11.28 -8.22 -1.91
CA ARG A 21 11.32 -7.84 -0.48
C ARG A 21 11.97 -6.49 -0.28
N GLN A 22 13.02 -6.18 -1.04
CA GLN A 22 13.69 -4.87 -0.97
C GLN A 22 12.75 -3.74 -1.36
N THR A 23 12.04 -3.91 -2.48
CA THR A 23 11.06 -2.92 -2.95
C THR A 23 9.93 -2.73 -1.93
N LEU A 24 9.36 -3.83 -1.44
CA LEU A 24 8.25 -3.75 -0.49
C LEU A 24 8.69 -3.20 0.86
N ARG A 25 9.91 -3.48 1.30
CA ARG A 25 10.45 -2.90 2.55
C ARG A 25 10.54 -1.38 2.43
N SER A 26 11.10 -0.90 1.33
CA SER A 26 11.18 0.53 1.07
C SER A 26 9.78 1.18 1.08
N LEU A 27 8.83 0.58 0.39
CA LEU A 27 7.47 1.07 0.34
C LEU A 27 6.83 1.09 1.73
N LYS A 28 6.91 -0.02 2.46
CA LYS A 28 6.32 -0.12 3.80
C LYS A 28 6.92 0.92 4.75
N ASP A 29 8.24 1.13 4.70
CA ASP A 29 8.89 2.12 5.54
C ASP A 29 8.40 3.54 5.24
N ARG A 30 8.23 3.87 3.96
CA ARG A 30 7.70 5.18 3.57
C ARG A 30 6.26 5.37 4.04
N LEU A 31 5.44 4.35 3.90
CA LEU A 31 4.03 4.41 4.32
C LEU A 31 3.93 4.54 5.84
N ARG A 32 4.77 3.79 6.58
CA ARG A 32 4.78 3.86 8.06
C ARG A 32 5.15 5.25 8.57
N ARG A 33 6.04 5.96 7.88
CA ARG A 33 6.39 7.34 8.23
C ARG A 33 5.22 8.30 8.08
N LYS A 34 4.19 7.90 7.34
CA LYS A 34 2.97 8.69 7.17
C LYS A 34 1.88 8.29 8.16
N ASN A 35 2.27 7.59 9.21
CA ASN A 35 1.36 7.15 10.27
C ASN A 35 0.29 6.19 9.76
N VAL A 36 0.70 5.23 8.96
CA VAL A 36 -0.17 4.22 8.37
C VAL A 36 0.31 2.85 8.82
N SER A 37 -0.62 2.01 9.22
CA SER A 37 -0.34 0.60 9.49
C SER A 37 -0.34 -0.18 8.18
N VAL A 38 0.70 -0.98 7.94
CA VAL A 38 0.91 -1.68 6.66
C VAL A 38 1.30 -3.11 6.91
N VAL A 39 0.66 -4.05 6.19
CA VAL A 39 1.08 -5.45 6.19
C VAL A 39 1.07 -6.00 4.77
N GLU A 40 1.92 -6.97 4.50
CA GLU A 40 1.84 -7.80 3.31
C GLU A 40 0.87 -8.94 3.59
N ALA A 41 -0.22 -9.03 2.81
CA ALA A 41 -1.36 -9.90 3.12
C ALA A 41 -1.50 -11.10 2.20
N GLY A 42 -0.74 -11.18 1.10
CA GLY A 42 -0.84 -12.29 0.16
C GLY A 42 0.23 -12.27 -0.91
N HIS A 43 0.29 -13.34 -1.70
CA HIS A 43 1.27 -13.55 -2.77
C HIS A 43 2.71 -13.53 -2.29
N GLN A 44 2.95 -13.97 -1.05
CA GLN A 44 4.28 -13.86 -0.44
C GLN A 44 5.32 -14.72 -1.15
N ASP A 45 4.90 -15.78 -1.83
CA ASP A 45 5.78 -16.69 -2.58
C ASP A 45 5.98 -16.28 -4.04
N LEU A 46 5.27 -15.26 -4.52
CA LEU A 46 5.37 -14.82 -5.90
C LEU A 46 6.29 -13.61 -6.00
N TRP A 47 7.19 -13.61 -7.01
CA TRP A 47 8.14 -12.52 -7.18
C TRP A 47 7.49 -11.23 -7.68
N GLN A 48 6.46 -11.37 -8.54
CA GLN A 48 5.92 -10.26 -9.33
C GLN A 48 4.53 -9.83 -8.89
N ARG A 49 4.04 -10.34 -7.77
CA ARG A 49 2.74 -9.98 -7.22
C ARG A 49 2.85 -9.78 -5.72
N ALA A 50 2.08 -8.83 -5.22
CA ALA A 50 1.97 -8.59 -3.78
C ALA A 50 0.57 -8.09 -3.44
N THR A 51 0.06 -8.52 -2.31
CA THR A 51 -1.15 -7.96 -1.70
C THR A 51 -0.72 -7.21 -0.46
N ILE A 52 -1.08 -5.92 -0.38
CA ILE A 52 -0.76 -5.09 0.78
C ILE A 52 -2.06 -4.55 1.37
N GLU A 53 -2.16 -4.59 2.69
CA GLU A 53 -3.26 -3.97 3.42
C GLU A 53 -2.75 -2.82 4.24
N LEU A 54 -3.49 -1.72 4.22
CA LEU A 54 -3.18 -0.48 4.91
C LEU A 54 -4.37 -0.04 5.74
N ALA A 55 -4.12 0.55 6.89
CA ALA A 55 -5.19 1.13 7.70
C ALA A 55 -4.68 2.36 8.44
N LEU A 56 -5.56 3.33 8.62
CA LEU A 56 -5.26 4.53 9.39
C LEU A 56 -6.53 5.09 10.04
N ALA A 57 -6.34 5.91 11.05
CA ALA A 57 -7.39 6.69 11.67
C ALA A 57 -7.25 8.15 11.25
N ALA A 58 -8.36 8.84 11.04
CA ALA A 58 -8.41 10.25 10.69
C ALA A 58 -9.54 10.94 11.47
N GLN A 59 -9.43 12.25 11.62
CA GLN A 59 -10.42 13.02 12.39
C GLN A 59 -11.76 13.14 11.65
N SER A 60 -11.75 13.02 10.31
CA SER A 60 -12.95 13.22 9.50
C SER A 60 -12.81 12.43 8.19
N ARG A 61 -13.93 12.31 7.48
CA ARG A 61 -13.94 11.75 6.12
C ARG A 61 -13.00 12.53 5.20
N ARG A 62 -13.05 13.86 5.27
CA ARG A 62 -12.20 14.71 4.45
C ARG A 62 -10.72 14.47 4.72
N ALA A 63 -10.34 14.38 6.00
CA ALA A 63 -8.96 14.10 6.37
C ALA A 63 -8.52 12.73 5.86
N ALA A 64 -9.40 11.73 5.92
CA ALA A 64 -9.12 10.40 5.39
C ALA A 64 -8.93 10.42 3.87
N GLU A 65 -9.76 11.18 3.15
CA GLU A 65 -9.64 11.34 1.70
C GLU A 65 -8.34 12.04 1.30
N GLU A 66 -7.94 13.06 2.05
CA GLU A 66 -6.66 13.73 1.83
C GLU A 66 -5.49 12.76 2.03
N LYS A 67 -5.56 11.94 3.06
CA LYS A 67 -4.54 10.94 3.32
C LYS A 67 -4.52 9.88 2.21
N ARG A 68 -5.67 9.45 1.72
CA ARG A 68 -5.76 8.54 0.58
C ARG A 68 -5.00 9.08 -0.62
N GLU A 69 -5.18 10.35 -0.95
CA GLU A 69 -4.50 10.96 -2.10
C GLU A 69 -2.99 11.06 -1.87
N GLU A 70 -2.57 11.32 -0.64
CA GLU A 70 -1.15 11.32 -0.28
C GLU A 70 -0.54 9.93 -0.48
N LEU A 71 -1.22 8.89 -0.02
CA LEU A 71 -0.76 7.50 -0.18
C LEU A 71 -0.71 7.10 -1.66
N ARG A 72 -1.71 7.53 -2.44
CA ARG A 72 -1.74 7.27 -3.88
C ARG A 72 -0.51 7.86 -4.56
N ARG A 73 -0.14 9.10 -4.25
CA ARG A 73 1.04 9.75 -4.81
C ARG A 73 2.31 8.99 -4.46
N VAL A 74 2.44 8.50 -3.23
CA VAL A 74 3.59 7.70 -2.84
C VAL A 74 3.70 6.46 -3.73
N LEU A 75 2.59 5.73 -3.91
CA LEU A 75 2.58 4.50 -4.70
C LEU A 75 2.86 4.75 -6.17
N LEU A 76 2.31 5.82 -6.75
CA LEU A 76 2.49 6.14 -8.16
C LEU A 76 3.92 6.59 -8.48
N ASN A 77 4.69 7.00 -7.48
CA ASN A 77 6.09 7.38 -7.66
C ASN A 77 7.05 6.19 -7.69
N TYR A 78 6.56 4.97 -7.45
CA TYR A 78 7.39 3.77 -7.55
C TYR A 78 7.34 3.21 -8.96
N GLU A 79 8.43 3.32 -9.70
CA GLU A 79 8.54 2.73 -11.04
C GLU A 79 8.57 1.20 -10.99
N GLU A 80 8.99 0.63 -9.86
CA GLU A 80 9.15 -0.81 -9.66
C GLU A 80 7.84 -1.55 -9.49
N LEU A 81 6.73 -0.84 -9.30
CA LEU A 81 5.45 -1.49 -9.08
C LEU A 81 4.31 -0.79 -9.82
N ALA A 82 3.25 -1.56 -10.08
CA ALA A 82 2.01 -1.04 -10.66
C ALA A 82 0.85 -1.49 -9.78
N ILE A 83 -0.15 -0.62 -9.64
CA ILE A 83 -1.37 -0.95 -8.90
C ILE A 83 -2.32 -1.65 -9.86
N ILE A 84 -2.67 -2.91 -9.54
CA ILE A 84 -3.62 -3.68 -10.34
C ILE A 84 -5.04 -3.45 -9.84
N GLU A 85 -5.22 -3.38 -8.52
CA GLU A 85 -6.51 -3.21 -7.89
C GLU A 85 -6.37 -2.38 -6.64
N TRP A 86 -7.35 -1.50 -6.42
CA TRP A 86 -7.44 -0.64 -5.24
C TRP A 86 -8.83 -0.81 -4.66
N ARG A 87 -8.96 -1.46 -3.49
CA ARG A 87 -10.22 -1.67 -2.80
C ARG A 87 -10.15 -0.96 -1.47
N GLU A 88 -11.09 -0.04 -1.24
CA GLU A 88 -11.05 0.80 -0.05
C GLU A 88 -12.39 0.84 0.67
N GLU A 89 -12.31 1.18 1.94
CA GLU A 89 -13.47 1.36 2.78
C GLU A 89 -13.21 2.46 3.80
N PHE A 90 -14.18 3.35 3.94
CA PHE A 90 -14.20 4.35 5.01
C PHE A 90 -15.15 3.86 6.08
N VAL A 91 -14.66 3.73 7.32
CA VAL A 91 -15.43 3.15 8.41
C VAL A 91 -15.63 4.20 9.50
N LYS A 92 -16.89 4.48 9.81
CA LYS A 92 -17.26 5.35 10.91
C LYS A 92 -17.88 4.50 12.01
N LEU A 93 -17.30 4.54 13.20
CA LEU A 93 -17.83 3.84 14.36
C LEU A 93 -18.93 4.63 15.04
#